data_50d53e9dec3d0b8545200399d07d4193
#
_entry.id   50d53e9dec3d0b8545200399d07d4193
#
_cell.length_a   1.000
_cell.length_b   1.000
_cell.length_c   1.000
_cell.angle_alpha   90.00
_cell.angle_beta   90.00
_cell.angle_gamma   90.00
#
_symmetry.space_group_name_H-M   'P 1'
#
loop_
_entity.id
_entity.type
_entity.pdbx_description
1 polymer ?
#
loop_
_entity_poly.entity_id
_entity_poly.type
_entity_poly.pdbx_seq_one_letter_code
_entity_poly.pdbx_strand_id
1 'polypeptide(L)'
;ASDFRRKLIDLLERGEWYPLSAQANPLWDVTIVVLRSENRSYLGKSIRQIARERGQSSLETMMDLLIEDPRMMVEEFKKTDEEIRTLLSHPRGFACTDTYAFDLEGTYGRGMEVPEILPHPHTYCAFPKVIQRYPAATLEETIHKMTGAVANFMGITGRGELKEENFADIVVMDYENLKTNENYIEPRVYPEGIDMVIVNGCVEVDDSGFT
;
A
#
# COMPACT_ATOMS: atom_id res chain seq x y z
N ALA A 1 -23.47 -12.10 24.64
CA ALA A 1 -22.17 -11.85 23.99
C ALA A 1 -21.40 -13.15 23.71
N SER A 2 -21.26 -14.06 24.74
CA SER A 2 -20.48 -15.30 24.57
C SER A 2 -21.09 -16.30 23.57
N ASP A 3 -22.41 -16.41 23.49
CA ASP A 3 -23.10 -17.34 22.59
C ASP A 3 -23.01 -16.87 21.12
N PHE A 4 -23.16 -15.56 20.87
CA PHE A 4 -23.00 -14.98 19.55
C PHE A 4 -21.57 -15.19 19.05
N ARG A 5 -20.56 -14.90 19.88
CA ARG A 5 -19.15 -15.08 19.55
C ARG A 5 -18.85 -16.53 19.16
N ARG A 6 -19.32 -17.50 19.97
CA ARG A 6 -19.12 -18.92 19.67
C ARG A 6 -19.75 -19.32 18.35
N LYS A 7 -20.99 -18.88 18.07
CA LYS A 7 -21.66 -19.14 16.80
C LYS A 7 -20.91 -18.54 15.61
N LEU A 8 -20.37 -17.33 15.76
CA LEU A 8 -19.60 -16.68 14.72
C LEU A 8 -18.28 -17.43 14.43
N ILE A 9 -17.57 -17.86 15.48
CA ILE A 9 -16.36 -18.67 15.34
C ILE A 9 -16.68 -19.97 14.59
N ASP A 10 -17.73 -20.68 14.99
CA ASP A 10 -18.16 -21.92 14.36
C ASP A 10 -18.54 -21.75 12.88
N LEU A 11 -19.21 -20.64 12.53
CA LEU A 11 -19.51 -20.30 11.13
C LEU A 11 -18.25 -19.99 10.30
N LEU A 12 -17.29 -19.29 10.90
CA LEU A 12 -16.02 -18.97 10.25
C LEU A 12 -15.16 -20.23 10.04
N GLU A 13 -15.09 -21.11 11.02
CA GLU A 13 -14.36 -22.38 10.94
C GLU A 13 -14.96 -23.33 9.89
N ARG A 14 -16.27 -23.31 9.72
CA ARG A 14 -16.96 -24.07 8.66
C ARG A 14 -16.95 -23.41 7.29
N GLY A 15 -16.45 -22.17 7.22
CA GLY A 15 -16.41 -21.39 5.98
C GLY A 15 -17.78 -20.97 5.46
N GLU A 16 -18.78 -20.91 6.34
CA GLU A 16 -20.16 -20.56 6.00
C GLU A 16 -20.43 -19.05 6.10
N TRP A 17 -19.41 -18.25 6.44
CA TRP A 17 -19.52 -16.80 6.50
C TRP A 17 -18.88 -16.14 5.28
N TYR A 18 -19.69 -15.48 4.47
CA TYR A 18 -19.22 -14.64 3.35
C TYR A 18 -19.00 -13.20 3.83
N PRO A 19 -17.96 -12.49 3.36
CA PRO A 19 -16.90 -12.83 2.40
C PRO A 19 -15.57 -13.20 3.03
N LEU A 20 -15.52 -13.40 4.34
CA LEU A 20 -14.27 -13.70 5.04
C LEU A 20 -13.92 -15.15 4.86
N SER A 21 -13.15 -15.39 3.93
CA SER A 21 -12.70 -16.68 3.58
C SER A 21 -11.39 -17.01 4.27
N ALA A 22 -11.46 -17.48 5.50
CA ALA A 22 -10.46 -18.46 5.95
C ALA A 22 -10.34 -19.61 4.93
N GLN A 23 -11.38 -19.86 4.15
CA GLN A 23 -11.36 -20.77 2.99
C GLN A 23 -10.61 -20.20 1.79
N ALA A 24 -10.70 -18.88 1.53
CA ALA A 24 -9.95 -18.26 0.41
C ALA A 24 -8.47 -18.02 0.78
N ASN A 25 -8.15 -17.94 2.05
CA ASN A 25 -6.77 -17.82 2.52
C ASN A 25 -6.59 -18.65 3.81
N PRO A 26 -6.23 -19.93 3.69
CA PRO A 26 -6.01 -20.81 4.86
C PRO A 26 -4.85 -20.33 5.74
N LEU A 27 -4.07 -19.36 5.29
CA LEU A 27 -2.96 -18.73 6.02
C LEU A 27 -3.28 -17.31 6.51
N TRP A 28 -4.55 -16.93 6.54
CA TRP A 28 -4.97 -15.57 6.89
C TRP A 28 -4.36 -15.05 8.19
N ASP A 29 -4.26 -15.89 9.20
CA ASP A 29 -3.73 -15.53 10.51
C ASP A 29 -2.19 -15.39 10.54
N VAL A 30 -1.49 -15.82 9.48
CA VAL A 30 -0.06 -15.56 9.25
C VAL A 30 0.13 -14.32 8.39
N THR A 31 -0.74 -14.13 7.40
CA THR A 31 -0.63 -13.04 6.42
C THR A 31 -1.21 -11.73 6.92
N ILE A 32 -2.14 -11.75 7.88
CA ILE A 32 -2.65 -10.54 8.52
C ILE A 32 -1.68 -10.11 9.64
N VAL A 33 -1.10 -8.93 9.46
CA VAL A 33 -0.12 -8.33 10.37
C VAL A 33 -0.65 -7.02 10.94
N VAL A 34 -0.46 -6.80 12.23
CA VAL A 34 -0.88 -5.58 12.91
C VAL A 34 0.09 -4.45 12.59
N LEU A 35 -0.42 -3.36 12.02
CA LEU A 35 0.36 -2.17 11.68
C LEU A 35 0.17 -1.04 12.69
N ARG A 36 -1.03 -0.93 13.26
CA ARG A 36 -1.36 0.05 14.30
C ARG A 36 -2.17 -0.61 15.39
N SER A 37 -1.81 -0.35 16.63
CA SER A 37 -2.55 -0.76 17.82
C SER A 37 -2.19 0.13 19.00
N GLU A 38 -3.13 0.33 19.93
CA GLU A 38 -2.87 0.94 21.22
C GLU A 38 -1.83 0.11 22.00
N ASN A 39 -1.88 -1.20 21.87
CA ASN A 39 -0.83 -2.08 22.39
C ASN A 39 0.33 -2.20 21.38
N ARG A 40 1.33 -1.38 21.55
CA ARG A 40 2.51 -1.34 20.66
C ARG A 40 3.28 -2.66 20.59
N SER A 41 3.12 -3.57 21.56
CA SER A 41 3.77 -4.88 21.50
C SER A 41 3.26 -5.78 20.38
N TYR A 42 2.13 -5.44 19.77
CA TYR A 42 1.55 -6.18 18.64
C TYR A 42 2.01 -5.70 17.26
N LEU A 43 2.64 -4.53 17.20
CA LEU A 43 3.10 -3.98 15.92
C LEU A 43 4.06 -4.93 15.21
N GLY A 44 3.80 -5.18 13.93
CA GLY A 44 4.58 -6.09 13.09
C GLY A 44 4.32 -7.58 13.35
N LYS A 45 3.44 -7.94 14.30
CA LYS A 45 3.10 -9.34 14.57
C LYS A 45 1.89 -9.78 13.75
N SER A 46 1.93 -11.03 13.30
CA SER A 46 0.75 -11.68 12.72
C SER A 46 -0.26 -12.08 13.80
N ILE A 47 -1.50 -12.26 13.40
CA ILE A 47 -2.56 -12.73 14.32
C ILE A 47 -2.17 -14.06 14.98
N ARG A 48 -1.55 -14.98 14.21
CA ARG A 48 -1.06 -16.26 14.75
C ARG A 48 0.01 -16.10 15.83
N GLN A 49 0.90 -15.13 15.68
CA GLN A 49 1.92 -14.86 16.70
C GLN A 49 1.29 -14.35 17.99
N ILE A 50 0.35 -13.40 17.89
CA ILE A 50 -0.38 -12.86 19.05
C ILE A 50 -1.22 -13.95 19.71
N ALA A 51 -1.89 -14.80 18.92
CA ALA A 51 -2.68 -15.92 19.42
C ALA A 51 -1.84 -16.89 20.26
N ARG A 52 -0.65 -17.23 19.79
CA ARG A 52 0.30 -18.07 20.54
C ARG A 52 0.72 -17.44 21.86
N GLU A 53 1.00 -16.14 21.87
CA GLU A 53 1.36 -15.41 23.09
C GLU A 53 0.21 -15.37 24.11
N ARG A 54 -1.03 -15.31 23.62
CA ARG A 54 -2.25 -15.32 24.45
C ARG A 54 -2.71 -16.72 24.86
N GLY A 55 -2.18 -17.78 24.26
CA GLY A 55 -2.65 -19.15 24.46
C GLY A 55 -4.08 -19.39 23.96
N GLN A 56 -4.48 -18.69 22.88
CA GLN A 56 -5.82 -18.71 22.29
C GLN A 56 -5.76 -19.20 20.83
N SER A 57 -6.93 -19.51 20.26
CA SER A 57 -7.04 -19.69 18.82
C SER A 57 -6.89 -18.35 18.08
N SER A 58 -6.49 -18.38 16.79
CA SER A 58 -6.35 -17.17 15.98
C SER A 58 -7.69 -16.42 15.81
N LEU A 59 -8.80 -17.13 15.69
CA LEU A 59 -10.14 -16.52 15.58
C LEU A 59 -10.57 -15.83 16.88
N GLU A 60 -10.36 -16.48 18.02
CA GLU A 60 -10.63 -15.87 19.32
C GLU A 60 -9.79 -14.62 19.53
N THR A 61 -8.50 -14.71 19.20
CA THR A 61 -7.58 -13.57 19.28
C THR A 61 -8.01 -12.42 18.40
N MET A 62 -8.38 -12.66 17.13
CA MET A 62 -8.85 -11.61 16.25
C MET A 62 -10.10 -10.93 16.81
N MET A 63 -11.05 -11.69 17.32
CA MET A 63 -12.26 -11.12 17.92
C MET A 63 -11.97 -10.30 19.18
N ASP A 64 -11.04 -10.76 20.02
CA ASP A 64 -10.63 -9.99 21.20
C ASP A 64 -9.95 -8.69 20.79
N LEU A 65 -9.04 -8.74 19.82
CA LEU A 65 -8.35 -7.55 19.31
C LEU A 65 -9.34 -6.52 18.75
N LEU A 66 -10.35 -6.94 17.98
CA LEU A 66 -11.38 -6.03 17.44
C LEU A 66 -12.22 -5.36 18.54
N ILE A 67 -12.39 -6.01 19.70
CA ILE A 67 -13.12 -5.46 20.85
C ILE A 67 -12.20 -4.54 21.67
N GLU A 68 -10.97 -4.98 21.91
CA GLU A 68 -9.99 -4.27 22.73
C GLU A 68 -9.49 -3.00 22.06
N ASP A 69 -9.29 -3.04 20.73
CA ASP A 69 -8.80 -1.92 19.95
C ASP A 69 -9.56 -1.81 18.61
N PRO A 70 -10.77 -1.20 18.63
CA PRO A 70 -11.59 -1.05 17.43
C PRO A 70 -10.95 -0.19 16.32
N ARG A 71 -9.87 0.54 16.64
CA ARG A 71 -9.10 1.35 15.70
C ARG A 71 -7.80 0.68 15.25
N MET A 72 -7.60 -0.58 15.62
CA MET A 72 -6.47 -1.37 15.15
C MET A 72 -6.46 -1.43 13.61
N MET A 73 -5.31 -1.22 13.01
CA MET A 73 -5.10 -1.39 11.59
C MET A 73 -4.26 -2.64 11.32
N VAL A 74 -4.67 -3.38 10.32
CA VAL A 74 -3.97 -4.57 9.86
C VAL A 74 -3.73 -4.49 8.36
N GLU A 75 -2.69 -5.16 7.90
CA GLU A 75 -2.42 -5.39 6.47
C GLU A 75 -2.43 -6.88 6.20
N GLU A 76 -2.96 -7.28 5.05
CA GLU A 76 -2.96 -8.67 4.63
C GLU A 76 -2.00 -8.90 3.47
N PHE A 77 -0.85 -9.51 3.76
CA PHE A 77 0.18 -9.84 2.77
C PHE A 77 -0.14 -11.16 2.05
N LYS A 78 -1.04 -11.09 1.05
CA LYS A 78 -1.52 -12.27 0.31
C LYS A 78 -0.67 -12.64 -0.89
N LYS A 79 -0.13 -11.64 -1.59
CA LYS A 79 0.54 -11.85 -2.87
C LYS A 79 2.02 -12.13 -2.68
N THR A 80 2.51 -13.11 -3.40
CA THR A 80 3.93 -13.35 -3.54
C THR A 80 4.56 -12.41 -4.56
N ASP A 81 5.86 -12.21 -4.48
CA ASP A 81 6.61 -11.42 -5.46
C ASP A 81 6.45 -11.98 -6.89
N GLU A 82 6.32 -13.30 -7.05
CA GLU A 82 6.12 -13.94 -8.35
C GLU A 82 4.77 -13.59 -8.96
N GLU A 83 3.71 -13.61 -8.15
CA GLU A 83 2.36 -13.20 -8.58
C GLU A 83 2.35 -11.74 -8.99
N ILE A 84 2.98 -10.85 -8.20
CA ILE A 84 3.09 -9.43 -8.53
C ILE A 84 3.86 -9.23 -9.84
N ARG A 85 5.01 -9.89 -10.02
CA ARG A 85 5.77 -9.84 -11.27
C ARG A 85 4.94 -10.32 -12.47
N THR A 86 4.22 -11.43 -12.31
CA THR A 86 3.36 -11.98 -13.36
C THR A 86 2.29 -10.97 -13.79
N LEU A 87 1.64 -10.31 -12.85
CA LEU A 87 0.62 -9.31 -13.14
C LEU A 87 1.22 -8.07 -13.81
N LEU A 88 2.32 -7.55 -13.28
CA LEU A 88 2.97 -6.33 -13.80
C LEU A 88 3.70 -6.58 -15.14
N SER A 89 4.18 -7.78 -15.41
CA SER A 89 4.80 -8.12 -16.69
C SER A 89 3.79 -8.26 -17.83
N HIS A 90 2.50 -8.49 -17.51
CA HIS A 90 1.47 -8.61 -18.55
C HIS A 90 1.40 -7.34 -19.41
N PRO A 91 1.28 -7.42 -20.77
CA PRO A 91 1.24 -6.24 -21.63
C PRO A 91 0.17 -5.21 -21.31
N ARG A 92 -0.93 -5.64 -20.68
CA ARG A 92 -2.03 -4.78 -20.18
C ARG A 92 -2.01 -4.60 -18.67
N GLY A 93 -0.91 -4.93 -18.00
CA GLY A 93 -0.73 -4.71 -16.56
C GLY A 93 -0.16 -3.32 -16.34
N PHE A 94 -0.81 -2.54 -15.49
CA PHE A 94 -0.36 -1.22 -15.06
C PHE A 94 -0.15 -1.20 -13.55
N ALA A 95 0.79 -0.37 -13.10
CA ALA A 95 0.94 -0.11 -11.68
C ALA A 95 0.04 1.05 -11.25
N CYS A 96 -0.55 0.93 -10.06
CA CYS A 96 -1.23 2.03 -9.40
C CYS A 96 -0.90 2.02 -7.91
N THR A 97 -1.13 3.13 -7.24
CA THR A 97 -0.84 3.29 -5.81
C THR A 97 -1.95 2.72 -4.92
N ASP A 98 -3.18 2.68 -5.44
CA ASP A 98 -4.40 2.33 -4.69
C ASP A 98 -4.51 3.11 -3.36
N THR A 99 -4.12 4.38 -3.39
CA THR A 99 -4.10 5.25 -2.21
C THR A 99 -4.70 6.62 -2.52
N TYR A 100 -4.83 7.44 -1.51
CA TYR A 100 -5.34 8.80 -1.59
C TYR A 100 -4.19 9.81 -1.56
N ALA A 101 -4.41 10.98 -2.15
CA ALA A 101 -3.61 12.17 -1.87
C ALA A 101 -4.05 12.71 -0.50
N PHE A 102 -3.13 12.79 0.44
CA PHE A 102 -3.39 13.31 1.77
C PHE A 102 -2.92 14.76 1.85
N ASP A 103 -3.79 15.65 2.34
CA ASP A 103 -3.42 17.00 2.74
C ASP A 103 -2.88 16.93 4.17
N LEU A 104 -1.56 16.82 4.30
CA LEU A 104 -0.89 16.68 5.60
C LEU A 104 -0.97 17.94 6.46
N GLU A 105 -1.21 19.11 5.85
CA GLU A 105 -1.25 20.40 6.54
C GLU A 105 -2.67 20.88 6.84
N GLY A 106 -3.69 20.17 6.35
CA GLY A 106 -5.10 20.53 6.52
C GLY A 106 -5.51 21.78 5.75
N THR A 107 -4.73 22.18 4.74
CA THR A 107 -4.90 23.42 3.97
C THR A 107 -6.24 23.47 3.24
N TYR A 108 -6.77 22.33 2.82
CA TYR A 108 -8.02 22.23 2.08
C TYR A 108 -9.26 21.94 2.95
N GLY A 109 -9.11 21.99 4.28
CA GLY A 109 -10.21 22.20 5.23
C GLY A 109 -11.33 21.19 5.24
N ARG A 110 -11.19 19.99 4.71
CA ARG A 110 -12.22 18.95 4.75
C ARG A 110 -11.71 17.63 5.36
N GLY A 111 -11.54 17.67 6.66
CA GLY A 111 -12.03 16.68 7.60
C GLY A 111 -11.69 15.22 7.40
N MET A 112 -10.55 14.86 6.85
CA MET A 112 -9.86 13.73 7.44
C MET A 112 -8.72 14.34 8.26
N GLU A 113 -8.91 14.38 9.55
CA GLU A 113 -7.83 14.71 10.46
C GLU A 113 -6.76 13.63 10.32
N VAL A 114 -5.78 13.95 9.52
CA VAL A 114 -4.70 13.07 9.02
C VAL A 114 -3.82 12.47 10.13
N PRO A 115 -3.75 12.99 11.37
CA PRO A 115 -2.98 12.35 12.42
C PRO A 115 -3.44 10.95 12.80
N GLU A 116 -4.70 10.60 12.55
CA GLU A 116 -5.26 9.32 12.99
C GLU A 116 -5.24 8.21 11.93
N ILE A 117 -5.12 8.56 10.65
CA ILE A 117 -5.05 7.58 9.57
C ILE A 117 -3.60 7.32 9.23
N LEU A 118 -3.15 6.10 9.43
CA LEU A 118 -1.86 5.64 8.94
C LEU A 118 -2.00 5.39 7.44
N PRO A 119 -1.34 6.17 6.55
CA PRO A 119 -1.41 5.90 5.13
C PRO A 119 -0.73 4.57 4.81
N HIS A 120 -1.16 3.92 3.73
CA HIS A 120 -0.43 2.77 3.24
C HIS A 120 0.93 3.23 2.66
N PRO A 121 2.03 2.50 2.85
CA PRO A 121 3.35 2.88 2.30
C PRO A 121 3.34 3.14 0.79
N HIS A 122 2.45 2.50 0.04
CA HIS A 122 2.30 2.74 -1.39
C HIS A 122 1.97 4.18 -1.77
N THR A 123 1.45 4.98 -0.83
CA THR A 123 1.26 6.43 -1.03
C THR A 123 2.56 7.13 -1.41
N TYR A 124 3.68 6.67 -0.83
CA TYR A 124 4.99 7.32 -0.98
C TYR A 124 5.93 6.56 -1.91
N CYS A 125 5.82 5.23 -1.97
CA CYS A 125 6.86 4.41 -2.57
C CYS A 125 6.39 3.43 -3.66
N ALA A 126 5.12 3.42 -4.06
CA ALA A 126 4.61 2.42 -5.02
C ALA A 126 5.39 2.40 -6.33
N PHE A 127 5.55 3.54 -6.99
CA PHE A 127 6.26 3.61 -8.28
C PHE A 127 7.77 3.35 -8.15
N PRO A 128 8.49 3.96 -7.20
CA PRO A 128 9.88 3.56 -6.92
C PRO A 128 10.03 2.07 -6.66
N LYS A 129 9.12 1.46 -5.92
CA LYS A 129 9.12 0.02 -5.65
C LYS A 129 8.95 -0.82 -6.92
N VAL A 130 8.06 -0.41 -7.83
CA VAL A 130 7.90 -1.09 -9.12
C VAL A 130 9.19 -1.02 -9.92
N ILE A 131 9.82 0.15 -10.01
CA ILE A 131 11.10 0.34 -10.72
C ILE A 131 12.18 -0.57 -10.15
N GLN A 132 12.33 -0.65 -8.84
CA GLN A 132 13.41 -1.41 -8.20
C GLN A 132 13.16 -2.91 -8.13
N ARG A 133 11.94 -3.30 -7.76
CA ARG A 133 11.65 -4.69 -7.36
C ARG A 133 10.90 -5.48 -8.41
N TYR A 134 10.11 -4.79 -9.23
CA TYR A 134 9.22 -5.41 -10.21
C TYR A 134 9.34 -4.80 -11.61
N PRO A 135 10.57 -4.53 -12.10
CA PRO A 135 10.73 -3.94 -13.41
C PRO A 135 10.20 -4.85 -14.51
N ALA A 136 9.75 -4.25 -15.61
CA ALA A 136 9.54 -4.94 -16.88
C ALA A 136 10.88 -5.36 -17.52
N ALA A 137 10.88 -5.75 -18.78
CA ALA A 137 12.10 -6.19 -19.45
C ALA A 137 13.16 -5.07 -19.54
N THR A 138 12.74 -3.81 -19.65
CA THR A 138 13.63 -2.63 -19.63
C THR A 138 13.10 -1.55 -18.71
N LEU A 139 13.96 -0.59 -18.33
CA LEU A 139 13.54 0.57 -17.55
C LEU A 139 12.50 1.40 -18.31
N GLU A 140 12.72 1.62 -19.61
CA GLU A 140 11.81 2.38 -20.48
C GLU A 140 10.41 1.74 -20.50
N GLU A 141 10.33 0.42 -20.63
CA GLU A 141 9.06 -0.30 -20.59
C GLU A 141 8.40 -0.17 -19.20
N THR A 142 9.17 -0.24 -18.14
CA THR A 142 8.68 -0.05 -16.76
C THR A 142 8.09 1.34 -16.60
N ILE A 143 8.79 2.37 -16.99
CA ILE A 143 8.32 3.77 -16.94
C ILE A 143 7.09 3.95 -17.83
N HIS A 144 7.12 3.45 -19.07
CA HIS A 144 5.99 3.53 -20.00
C HIS A 144 4.71 2.95 -19.41
N LYS A 145 4.77 1.81 -18.70
CA LYS A 145 3.63 1.18 -18.03
C LYS A 145 3.04 1.98 -16.87
N MET A 146 3.79 2.94 -16.36
CA MET A 146 3.35 3.86 -15.28
C MET A 146 2.97 5.25 -15.80
N THR A 147 3.20 5.53 -17.06
CA THR A 147 3.03 6.86 -17.68
C THR A 147 2.24 6.79 -18.98
N GLY A 148 2.89 6.73 -20.13
CA GLY A 148 2.27 6.79 -21.45
C GLY A 148 1.24 5.70 -21.71
N ALA A 149 1.49 4.46 -21.27
CA ALA A 149 0.55 3.37 -21.45
C ALA A 149 -0.75 3.60 -20.66
N VAL A 150 -0.64 4.11 -19.43
CA VAL A 150 -1.82 4.47 -18.60
C VAL A 150 -2.56 5.65 -19.20
N ALA A 151 -1.83 6.71 -19.61
CA ALA A 151 -2.44 7.87 -20.25
C ALA A 151 -3.23 7.48 -21.51
N ASN A 152 -2.65 6.65 -22.36
CA ASN A 152 -3.32 6.10 -23.54
C ASN A 152 -4.57 5.28 -23.18
N PHE A 153 -4.46 4.39 -22.21
CA PHE A 153 -5.57 3.54 -21.78
C PHE A 153 -6.74 4.37 -21.22
N MET A 154 -6.45 5.41 -20.48
CA MET A 154 -7.43 6.31 -19.86
C MET A 154 -7.92 7.40 -20.80
N GLY A 155 -7.37 7.53 -22.00
CA GLY A 155 -7.70 8.61 -22.94
C GLY A 155 -7.21 9.99 -22.50
N ILE A 156 -6.16 10.06 -21.68
CA ILE A 156 -5.56 11.31 -21.23
C ILE A 156 -4.63 11.81 -22.35
N THR A 157 -4.88 13.02 -22.84
CA THR A 157 -4.08 13.64 -23.91
C THR A 157 -3.08 14.64 -23.36
N GLY A 158 -1.93 14.76 -24.01
CA GLY A 158 -0.89 15.72 -23.65
C GLY A 158 -0.08 15.39 -22.40
N ARG A 159 -0.19 14.16 -21.87
CA ARG A 159 0.53 13.69 -20.67
C ARG A 159 1.07 12.27 -20.85
N GLY A 160 2.00 11.89 -19.99
CA GLY A 160 2.56 10.53 -19.94
C GLY A 160 3.72 10.30 -20.91
N GLU A 161 4.09 11.27 -21.73
CA GLU A 161 5.21 11.23 -22.68
C GLU A 161 5.94 12.57 -22.71
N LEU A 162 7.27 12.54 -22.78
CA LEU A 162 8.10 13.71 -23.02
C LEU A 162 8.06 14.06 -24.50
N LYS A 163 7.20 15.00 -24.89
CA LYS A 163 6.97 15.42 -26.24
C LYS A 163 6.69 16.93 -26.29
N GLU A 164 7.12 17.60 -27.35
CA GLU A 164 6.77 18.99 -27.60
C GLU A 164 5.26 19.21 -27.55
N GLU A 165 4.83 20.31 -26.96
CA GLU A 165 3.43 20.70 -26.74
C GLU A 165 2.68 19.89 -25.66
N ASN A 166 3.27 18.84 -25.06
CA ASN A 166 2.71 18.18 -23.91
C ASN A 166 2.94 18.96 -22.62
N PHE A 167 2.12 18.69 -21.61
CA PHE A 167 2.37 19.20 -20.26
C PHE A 167 3.72 18.69 -19.75
N ALA A 168 4.47 19.58 -19.11
CA ALA A 168 5.73 19.22 -18.50
C ALA A 168 5.50 18.58 -17.12
N ASP A 169 5.17 17.30 -17.13
CA ASP A 169 5.10 16.43 -15.94
C ASP A 169 6.36 15.54 -15.98
N ILE A 170 7.37 15.89 -15.21
CA ILE A 170 8.70 15.29 -15.31
C ILE A 170 9.20 14.90 -13.93
N VAL A 171 9.75 13.70 -13.82
CA VAL A 171 10.50 13.24 -12.66
C VAL A 171 11.96 13.08 -13.05
N VAL A 172 12.85 13.72 -12.32
CA VAL A 172 14.31 13.51 -12.42
C VAL A 172 14.69 12.61 -11.25
N MET A 173 15.39 11.51 -11.53
CA MET A 173 15.77 10.54 -10.51
C MET A 173 17.19 10.01 -10.73
N ASP A 174 17.88 9.75 -9.63
CA ASP A 174 19.11 8.96 -9.61
C ASP A 174 18.73 7.48 -9.53
N TYR A 175 18.65 6.82 -10.67
CA TYR A 175 18.23 5.42 -10.76
C TYR A 175 19.10 4.46 -9.94
N GLU A 176 20.41 4.72 -9.90
CA GLU A 176 21.37 3.86 -9.18
C GLU A 176 21.21 3.95 -7.65
N ASN A 177 20.77 5.10 -7.15
CA ASN A 177 20.57 5.36 -5.73
C ASN A 177 19.10 5.43 -5.31
N LEU A 178 18.19 5.08 -6.21
CA LEU A 178 16.76 5.05 -5.90
C LEU A 178 16.49 4.03 -4.78
N LYS A 179 15.82 4.45 -3.70
CA LYS A 179 15.40 3.58 -2.59
C LYS A 179 13.97 3.86 -2.20
N THR A 180 13.21 2.81 -1.98
CA THR A 180 11.80 2.93 -1.60
C THR A 180 11.59 3.38 -0.16
N ASN A 181 12.48 3.01 0.75
CA ASN A 181 12.35 3.21 2.20
C ASN A 181 11.01 2.70 2.76
N GLU A 182 10.41 1.70 2.09
CA GLU A 182 9.11 1.17 2.44
C GLU A 182 9.06 0.69 3.89
N ASN A 183 8.17 1.28 4.68
CA ASN A 183 7.97 0.92 6.08
C ASN A 183 6.48 0.90 6.42
N TYR A 184 5.97 -0.26 6.84
CA TYR A 184 4.56 -0.42 7.19
C TYR A 184 4.21 0.08 8.60
N ILE A 185 5.19 0.23 9.48
CA ILE A 185 4.99 0.75 10.85
C ILE A 185 5.10 2.28 10.88
N GLU A 186 6.04 2.83 10.11
CA GLU A 186 6.25 4.26 9.91
C GLU A 186 6.16 4.58 8.41
N PRO A 187 4.94 4.59 7.84
CA PRO A 187 4.78 4.61 6.38
C PRO A 187 5.01 5.97 5.73
N ARG A 188 5.10 7.05 6.51
CA ARG A 188 5.31 8.42 6.01
C ARG A 188 6.78 8.68 5.70
N VAL A 189 7.38 7.81 4.90
CA VAL A 189 8.78 7.92 4.52
C VAL A 189 8.85 8.08 3.01
N TYR A 190 9.50 9.16 2.57
CA TYR A 190 9.71 9.41 1.15
C TYR A 190 10.82 8.54 0.59
N PRO A 191 10.76 8.18 -0.71
CA PRO A 191 11.86 7.52 -1.39
C PRO A 191 13.08 8.43 -1.47
N GLU A 192 14.26 7.83 -1.52
CA GLU A 192 15.52 8.52 -1.87
C GLU A 192 15.80 8.36 -3.37
N GLY A 193 16.58 9.27 -3.93
CA GLY A 193 16.96 9.24 -5.34
C GLY A 193 15.92 9.84 -6.28
N ILE A 194 14.96 10.62 -5.76
CA ILE A 194 14.11 11.50 -6.56
C ILE A 194 14.65 12.92 -6.38
N ASP A 195 15.32 13.43 -7.42
CA ASP A 195 16.01 14.72 -7.35
C ASP A 195 15.06 15.89 -7.63
N MET A 196 14.08 15.69 -8.52
CA MET A 196 13.13 16.74 -8.86
C MET A 196 11.80 16.15 -9.34
N VAL A 197 10.69 16.81 -8.99
CA VAL A 197 9.37 16.56 -9.56
C VAL A 197 8.81 17.86 -10.11
N ILE A 198 8.43 17.83 -11.38
CA ILE A 198 7.81 18.94 -12.08
C ILE A 198 6.40 18.54 -12.48
N VAL A 199 5.42 19.36 -12.19
CA VAL A 199 4.03 19.16 -12.55
C VAL A 199 3.51 20.40 -13.30
N ASN A 200 2.97 20.21 -14.48
CA ASN A 200 2.51 21.32 -15.35
C ASN A 200 3.58 22.40 -15.59
N GLY A 201 4.85 22.04 -15.56
CA GLY A 201 5.96 22.97 -15.73
C GLY A 201 6.39 23.72 -14.46
N CYS A 202 5.76 23.45 -13.32
CA CYS A 202 6.17 24.00 -12.02
C CYS A 202 6.97 22.95 -11.26
N VAL A 203 8.07 23.38 -10.63
CA VAL A 203 8.82 22.49 -9.72
C VAL A 203 8.02 22.37 -8.42
N GLU A 204 7.69 21.15 -8.05
CA GLU A 204 6.94 20.83 -6.82
C GLU A 204 7.81 20.18 -5.75
N VAL A 205 8.91 19.54 -6.19
CA VAL A 205 9.92 18.93 -5.31
C VAL A 205 11.29 19.17 -5.92
N ASP A 206 12.25 19.58 -5.09
CA ASP A 206 13.67 19.66 -5.40
C ASP A 206 14.53 19.25 -4.21
N ASP A 207 15.85 19.51 -4.25
CA ASP A 207 16.80 19.20 -3.17
C ASP A 207 16.46 19.87 -1.82
N SER A 208 15.65 20.91 -1.82
CA SER A 208 15.18 21.60 -0.59
C SER A 208 13.90 20.99 -0.01
N GLY A 209 13.27 20.06 -0.72
CA GLY A 209 12.01 19.43 -0.36
C GLY A 209 10.85 19.88 -1.22
N PHE A 210 9.65 19.98 -0.64
CA PHE A 210 8.48 20.54 -1.33
C PHE A 210 8.60 22.06 -1.45
N THR A 211 8.29 22.59 -2.65
CA THR A 211 8.37 24.02 -2.97
C THR A 211 7.01 24.70 -2.84
#